data_1a9cb65a9cf199b5802c9d7fff298cb6
#
_entry.id   1a9cb65a9cf199b5802c9d7fff298cb6
#
_cell.length_a   1.000
_cell.length_b   1.000
_cell.length_c   1.000
_cell.angle_alpha   90.00
_cell.angle_beta   90.00
_cell.angle_gamma   90.00
#
_symmetry.space_group_name_H-M   'P 1'
#
loop_
_entity.id
_entity.type
_entity.pdbx_description
1 polymer ?
#
loop_
_entity_poly.entity_id
_entity_poly.type
_entity_poly.pdbx_seq_one_letter_code
_entity_poly.pdbx_strand_id
1 'polypeptide(L)'
;MVKRILQYFRRETVLSAALICALLSFLLTPPSVIHLQGIDTTTLLMLFSLMTIVAGFRRMGALDAVSRKLTRRVTTLRGLSAVMVALCFALSMLVTNDVALLTLVPLTLLLFRACGQKSTIWTVVLETVAANLGSMVTPIGNPQNLYLYTSGRLTALDFLTLLAPYAAVALALLMALCLLLPRERVAVDTSARAPLAGKMLTLYGALSALALLAIAKVLPAWALAAAVLLGTLALDRGTIRQVDYTLLATFVCFFVFVASVKACEPVRAWLETMMARSPMAVALLTSQVISNVPACLLLSPFTQDAKALALGVDLGGLGTLIASLASLISFRLYGAGEGAQKGRYFAVFTGVNVLFLAVMLGLAAMRN
;
A
#
# COMPACT_ATOMS: atom_id res chain seq x y z
N MET A 1 -4.53 32.51 -0.71
CA MET A 1 -4.70 31.31 -1.56
C MET A 1 -3.35 30.65 -1.83
N VAL A 2 -2.37 31.35 -2.38
CA VAL A 2 -1.02 30.81 -2.72
C VAL A 2 -0.30 30.12 -1.52
N LYS A 3 -0.29 30.74 -0.33
CA LYS A 3 0.32 30.12 0.87
C LYS A 3 -0.30 28.78 1.27
N ARG A 4 -1.64 28.61 1.11
CA ARG A 4 -2.33 27.33 1.39
C ARG A 4 -1.97 26.25 0.37
N ILE A 5 -1.86 26.62 -0.91
CA ILE A 5 -1.44 25.73 -1.99
C ILE A 5 0.01 25.29 -1.74
N LEU A 6 0.92 26.21 -1.43
CA LEU A 6 2.31 25.88 -1.14
C LEU A 6 2.46 24.98 0.10
N GLN A 7 1.65 25.20 1.15
CA GLN A 7 1.61 24.33 2.34
C GLN A 7 1.07 22.93 2.01
N TYR A 8 0.07 22.82 1.11
CA TYR A 8 -0.46 21.54 0.66
C TYR A 8 0.63 20.73 -0.06
N PHE A 9 1.30 21.33 -1.05
CA PHE A 9 2.38 20.67 -1.78
C PHE A 9 3.60 20.32 -0.90
N ARG A 10 3.89 21.10 0.14
CA ARG A 10 4.91 20.74 1.14
C ARG A 10 4.53 19.54 2.00
N ARG A 11 3.24 19.29 2.21
CA ARG A 11 2.74 18.11 2.94
C ARG A 11 2.69 16.87 2.06
N GLU A 12 2.28 17.04 0.82
CA GLU A 12 2.12 15.97 -0.18
C GLU A 12 3.38 15.85 -1.05
N THR A 13 4.46 15.41 -0.44
CA THR A 13 5.80 15.37 -1.07
C THR A 13 5.84 14.49 -2.31
N VAL A 14 5.11 13.37 -2.33
CA VAL A 14 5.08 12.43 -3.47
C VAL A 14 4.35 13.03 -4.65
N LEU A 15 3.17 13.65 -4.43
CA LEU A 15 2.45 14.38 -5.48
C LEU A 15 3.29 15.51 -6.04
N SER A 16 3.98 16.26 -5.17
CA SER A 16 4.83 17.38 -5.59
C SER A 16 5.98 16.91 -6.47
N ALA A 17 6.65 15.81 -6.06
CA ALA A 17 7.71 15.21 -6.87
C ALA A 17 7.17 14.69 -8.21
N ALA A 18 6.03 13.99 -8.21
CA ALA A 18 5.38 13.49 -9.42
C ALA A 18 5.00 14.61 -10.38
N LEU A 19 4.44 15.71 -9.85
CA LEU A 19 4.07 16.88 -10.65
C LEU A 19 5.32 17.57 -11.27
N ILE A 20 6.38 17.73 -10.48
CA ILE A 20 7.64 18.29 -10.98
C ILE A 20 8.22 17.39 -12.08
N CYS A 21 8.26 16.07 -11.87
CA CYS A 21 8.71 15.13 -12.89
C CYS A 21 7.87 15.20 -14.16
N ALA A 22 6.54 15.26 -14.04
CA ALA A 22 5.64 15.39 -15.17
C ALA A 22 5.85 16.72 -15.95
N LEU A 23 6.02 17.84 -15.24
CA LEU A 23 6.29 19.13 -15.86
C LEU A 23 7.67 19.17 -16.52
N LEU A 24 8.71 18.67 -15.85
CA LEU A 24 10.06 18.61 -16.42
C LEU A 24 10.14 17.66 -17.62
N SER A 25 9.33 16.61 -17.65
CA SER A 25 9.31 15.68 -18.77
C SER A 25 8.79 16.31 -20.07
N PHE A 26 8.06 17.43 -20.01
CA PHE A 26 7.68 18.20 -21.20
C PHE A 26 8.88 18.90 -21.89
N LEU A 27 10.04 18.97 -21.22
CA LEU A 27 11.29 19.39 -21.86
C LEU A 27 11.86 18.26 -22.75
N LEU A 28 11.55 17.00 -22.44
CA LEU A 28 11.94 15.84 -23.28
C LEU A 28 10.98 15.66 -24.45
N THR A 29 9.68 15.80 -24.18
CA THR A 29 8.62 15.61 -25.17
C THR A 29 7.53 16.65 -24.94
N PRO A 30 7.34 17.60 -25.89
CA PRO A 30 6.32 18.65 -25.75
C PRO A 30 4.90 18.10 -25.52
N PRO A 31 4.02 18.83 -24.79
CA PRO A 31 2.67 18.38 -24.53
C PRO A 31 1.93 18.00 -25.82
N SER A 32 1.39 16.79 -25.85
CA SER A 32 0.74 16.22 -27.04
C SER A 32 -0.34 15.19 -26.62
N VAL A 33 -1.09 14.71 -27.60
CA VAL A 33 -2.15 13.71 -27.41
C VAL A 33 -1.59 12.40 -26.80
N ILE A 34 -0.31 12.09 -27.00
CA ILE A 34 0.35 10.91 -26.45
C ILE A 34 0.26 10.85 -24.92
N HIS A 35 0.36 12.01 -24.25
CA HIS A 35 0.24 12.10 -22.79
C HIS A 35 -1.15 11.74 -22.29
N LEU A 36 -2.21 12.16 -23.00
CA LEU A 36 -3.59 11.82 -22.66
C LEU A 36 -3.87 10.34 -22.91
N GLN A 37 -3.37 9.79 -24.01
CA GLN A 37 -3.50 8.36 -24.35
C GLN A 37 -2.68 7.47 -23.40
N GLY A 38 -1.63 8.01 -22.79
CA GLY A 38 -0.81 7.31 -21.80
C GLY A 38 -1.48 7.13 -20.44
N ILE A 39 -2.59 7.83 -20.16
CA ILE A 39 -3.30 7.73 -18.90
C ILE A 39 -4.15 6.46 -18.88
N ASP A 40 -3.81 5.52 -18.00
CA ASP A 40 -4.61 4.31 -17.77
C ASP A 40 -5.85 4.63 -16.93
N THR A 41 -6.94 4.93 -17.63
CA THR A 41 -8.24 5.24 -17.01
C THR A 41 -8.83 4.04 -16.27
N THR A 42 -8.56 2.80 -16.72
CA THR A 42 -9.04 1.57 -16.07
C THR A 42 -8.45 1.45 -14.66
N THR A 43 -7.13 1.62 -14.54
CA THR A 43 -6.45 1.62 -13.24
C THR A 43 -6.98 2.74 -12.33
N LEU A 44 -7.16 3.96 -12.84
CA LEU A 44 -7.67 5.09 -12.04
C LEU A 44 -9.09 4.84 -11.53
N LEU A 45 -9.99 4.32 -12.37
CA LEU A 45 -11.36 4.00 -11.98
C LEU A 45 -11.42 2.86 -10.96
N MET A 46 -10.59 1.83 -11.11
CA MET A 46 -10.46 0.74 -10.14
C MET A 46 -9.91 1.24 -8.80
N LEU A 47 -8.83 2.04 -8.81
CA LEU A 47 -8.28 2.68 -7.60
C LEU A 47 -9.33 3.52 -6.88
N PHE A 48 -10.00 4.43 -7.61
CA PHE A 48 -11.06 5.26 -7.04
C PHE A 48 -12.14 4.42 -6.37
N SER A 49 -12.61 3.36 -7.05
CA SER A 49 -13.68 2.51 -6.58
C SER A 49 -13.29 1.75 -5.31
N LEU A 50 -12.13 1.09 -5.33
CA LEU A 50 -11.63 0.33 -4.18
C LEU A 50 -11.34 1.24 -2.98
N MET A 51 -10.71 2.39 -3.22
CA MET A 51 -10.43 3.37 -2.16
C MET A 51 -11.72 3.91 -1.53
N THR A 52 -12.76 4.15 -2.34
CA THR A 52 -14.07 4.62 -1.84
C THR A 52 -14.75 3.55 -1.00
N ILE A 53 -14.77 2.29 -1.44
CA ILE A 53 -15.34 1.17 -0.68
C ILE A 53 -14.62 1.02 0.67
N VAL A 54 -13.28 1.02 0.66
CA VAL A 54 -12.47 0.87 1.86
C VAL A 54 -12.63 2.06 2.80
N ALA A 55 -12.71 3.30 2.27
CA ALA A 55 -13.02 4.49 3.07
C ALA A 55 -14.39 4.36 3.76
N GLY A 56 -15.38 3.77 3.09
CA GLY A 56 -16.68 3.46 3.67
C GLY A 56 -16.61 2.48 4.84
N PHE A 57 -15.91 1.35 4.68
CA PHE A 57 -15.69 0.39 5.77
C PHE A 57 -14.95 1.03 6.96
N ARG A 58 -13.95 1.85 6.68
CA ARG A 58 -13.21 2.59 7.71
C ARG A 58 -14.13 3.57 8.45
N ARG A 59 -14.93 4.36 7.72
CA ARG A 59 -15.83 5.37 8.28
C ARG A 59 -16.90 4.76 9.17
N MET A 60 -17.44 3.59 8.84
CA MET A 60 -18.41 2.88 9.67
C MET A 60 -17.75 2.14 10.86
N GLY A 61 -16.43 2.14 10.98
CA GLY A 61 -15.70 1.45 12.05
C GLY A 61 -15.69 -0.07 11.93
N ALA A 62 -15.96 -0.62 10.74
CA ALA A 62 -16.00 -2.08 10.52
C ALA A 62 -14.65 -2.73 10.80
N LEU A 63 -13.56 -2.10 10.32
CA LEU A 63 -12.18 -2.59 10.54
C LEU A 63 -11.80 -2.54 12.03
N ASP A 64 -12.20 -1.47 12.73
CA ASP A 64 -11.99 -1.33 14.17
C ASP A 64 -12.80 -2.37 14.98
N ALA A 65 -14.02 -2.69 14.54
CA ALA A 65 -14.86 -3.69 15.20
C ALA A 65 -14.26 -5.10 15.10
N VAL A 66 -13.75 -5.47 13.93
CA VAL A 66 -13.04 -6.75 13.69
C VAL A 66 -11.79 -6.81 14.57
N SER A 67 -10.96 -5.77 14.54
CA SER A 67 -9.71 -5.72 15.27
C SER A 67 -9.95 -5.84 16.79
N ARG A 68 -10.92 -5.10 17.34
CA ARG A 68 -11.31 -5.19 18.76
C ARG A 68 -11.85 -6.57 19.14
N LYS A 69 -12.68 -7.20 18.29
CA LYS A 69 -13.21 -8.53 18.56
C LYS A 69 -12.09 -9.57 18.70
N LEU A 70 -11.05 -9.46 17.88
CA LEU A 70 -9.92 -10.40 17.87
C LEU A 70 -8.96 -10.14 19.04
N THR A 71 -8.75 -8.87 19.42
CA THR A 71 -7.85 -8.50 20.53
C THR A 71 -8.45 -8.75 21.92
N ARG A 72 -9.80 -8.79 22.06
CA ARG A 72 -10.50 -8.99 23.36
C ARG A 72 -10.10 -10.28 24.11
N ARG A 73 -9.64 -11.31 23.42
CA ARG A 73 -9.25 -12.59 24.04
C ARG A 73 -7.77 -12.65 24.39
N VAL A 74 -7.02 -11.60 24.08
CA VAL A 74 -5.56 -11.58 24.22
C VAL A 74 -5.20 -10.83 25.52
N THR A 75 -4.46 -11.50 26.38
CA THR A 75 -4.12 -10.98 27.72
C THR A 75 -2.61 -10.69 27.88
N THR A 76 -1.81 -10.97 26.85
CA THR A 76 -0.36 -10.78 26.90
C THR A 76 0.12 -9.83 25.82
N LEU A 77 1.15 -9.04 26.10
CA LEU A 77 1.77 -8.11 25.18
C LEU A 77 2.25 -8.81 23.88
N ARG A 78 2.91 -9.97 24.04
CA ARG A 78 3.34 -10.81 22.91
C ARG A 78 2.18 -11.26 22.03
N GLY A 79 1.10 -11.76 22.66
CA GLY A 79 -0.08 -12.20 21.93
C GLY A 79 -0.79 -11.04 21.23
N LEU A 80 -0.87 -9.87 21.88
CA LEU A 80 -1.45 -8.67 21.29
C LEU A 80 -0.68 -8.22 20.05
N SER A 81 0.66 -8.16 20.15
CA SER A 81 1.52 -7.86 19.00
C SER A 81 1.31 -8.86 17.86
N ALA A 82 1.32 -10.16 18.16
CA ALA A 82 1.12 -11.20 17.15
C ALA A 82 -0.25 -11.08 16.45
N VAL A 83 -1.32 -10.81 17.20
CA VAL A 83 -2.66 -10.59 16.63
C VAL A 83 -2.70 -9.33 15.77
N MET A 84 -2.12 -8.22 16.22
CA MET A 84 -2.10 -6.96 15.47
C MET A 84 -1.30 -7.09 14.17
N VAL A 85 -0.14 -7.74 14.22
CA VAL A 85 0.70 -8.00 13.05
C VAL A 85 0.01 -8.96 12.06
N ALA A 86 -0.59 -10.05 12.54
CA ALA A 86 -1.34 -10.99 11.71
C ALA A 86 -2.56 -10.33 11.06
N LEU A 87 -3.28 -9.47 11.81
CA LEU A 87 -4.39 -8.69 11.29
C LEU A 87 -3.92 -7.71 10.20
N CYS A 88 -2.81 -7.02 10.43
CA CYS A 88 -2.26 -6.09 9.46
C CYS A 88 -1.89 -6.82 8.16
N PHE A 89 -1.26 -7.99 8.28
CA PHE A 89 -0.93 -8.86 7.16
C PHE A 89 -2.18 -9.30 6.38
N ALA A 90 -3.20 -9.82 7.07
CA ALA A 90 -4.41 -10.31 6.42
C ALA A 90 -5.27 -9.17 5.84
N LEU A 91 -5.41 -8.05 6.55
CA LEU A 91 -6.18 -6.90 6.07
C LEU A 91 -5.53 -6.27 4.84
N SER A 92 -4.20 -6.19 4.79
CA SER A 92 -3.51 -5.63 3.63
C SER A 92 -3.71 -6.42 2.34
N MET A 93 -4.11 -7.69 2.41
CA MET A 93 -4.51 -8.49 1.25
C MET A 93 -5.90 -8.11 0.71
N LEU A 94 -6.78 -7.61 1.57
CA LEU A 94 -8.20 -7.36 1.26
C LEU A 94 -8.50 -5.88 1.01
N VAL A 95 -7.77 -5.01 1.73
CA VAL A 95 -7.76 -3.56 1.54
C VAL A 95 -6.35 -3.16 1.11
N THR A 96 -6.03 -1.91 0.88
CA THR A 96 -4.64 -1.57 0.57
C THR A 96 -3.76 -1.56 1.83
N ASN A 97 -2.44 -1.80 1.67
CA ASN A 97 -1.45 -1.74 2.74
C ASN A 97 -1.52 -0.41 3.53
N ASP A 98 -1.72 0.71 2.83
CA ASP A 98 -1.83 2.04 3.43
C ASP A 98 -3.05 2.13 4.37
N VAL A 99 -4.19 1.61 3.93
CA VAL A 99 -5.43 1.62 4.73
C VAL A 99 -5.33 0.68 5.93
N ALA A 100 -4.70 -0.49 5.77
CA ALA A 100 -4.44 -1.39 6.88
C ALA A 100 -3.65 -0.68 7.98
N LEU A 101 -2.56 0.02 7.63
CA LEU A 101 -1.75 0.79 8.58
C LEU A 101 -2.47 2.00 9.16
N LEU A 102 -3.19 2.78 8.34
CA LEU A 102 -3.99 3.91 8.81
C LEU A 102 -5.07 3.51 9.83
N THR A 103 -5.47 2.24 9.82
CA THR A 103 -6.46 1.68 10.75
C THR A 103 -5.79 1.06 11.98
N LEU A 104 -4.81 0.18 11.75
CA LEU A 104 -4.25 -0.64 12.82
C LEU A 104 -3.18 0.06 13.64
N VAL A 105 -2.31 0.86 13.02
CA VAL A 105 -1.25 1.57 13.78
C VAL A 105 -1.83 2.49 14.86
N PRO A 106 -2.84 3.36 14.60
CA PRO A 106 -3.48 4.14 15.67
C PRO A 106 -4.09 3.28 16.78
N LEU A 107 -4.68 2.13 16.40
CA LEU A 107 -5.21 1.19 17.38
C LEU A 107 -4.10 0.55 18.21
N THR A 108 -3.00 0.13 17.59
CA THR A 108 -1.82 -0.36 18.30
C THR A 108 -1.27 0.69 19.26
N LEU A 109 -1.12 1.94 18.82
CA LEU A 109 -0.67 3.04 19.68
C LEU A 109 -1.59 3.25 20.89
N LEU A 110 -2.91 3.08 20.72
CA LEU A 110 -3.87 3.16 21.80
C LEU A 110 -3.74 1.98 22.77
N LEU A 111 -3.70 0.75 22.26
CA LEU A 111 -3.62 -0.47 23.06
C LEU A 111 -2.29 -0.60 23.83
N PHE A 112 -1.22 -0.05 23.26
CA PHE A 112 0.13 -0.09 23.84
C PHE A 112 0.47 1.16 24.68
N ARG A 113 -0.48 2.03 24.99
CA ARG A 113 -0.23 3.27 25.77
C ARG A 113 0.46 2.99 27.12
N ALA A 114 0.07 1.91 27.80
CA ALA A 114 0.66 1.51 29.08
C ALA A 114 1.94 0.65 28.90
N CYS A 115 2.29 0.30 27.66
CA CYS A 115 3.46 -0.51 27.37
C CYS A 115 4.67 0.38 27.07
N GLY A 116 5.88 -0.14 27.32
CA GLY A 116 7.10 0.62 27.03
C GLY A 116 7.28 0.92 25.55
N GLN A 117 7.88 2.06 25.24
CA GLN A 117 8.14 2.54 23.86
C GLN A 117 8.84 1.50 22.98
N LYS A 118 9.70 0.65 23.59
CA LYS A 118 10.40 -0.43 22.86
C LYS A 118 9.42 -1.42 22.23
N SER A 119 8.42 -1.86 22.98
CA SER A 119 7.42 -2.83 22.50
C SER A 119 6.49 -2.20 21.47
N THR A 120 6.12 -0.94 21.65
CA THR A 120 5.30 -0.18 20.70
C THR A 120 6.02 -0.02 19.37
N ILE A 121 7.28 0.44 19.37
CA ILE A 121 8.11 0.57 18.16
C ILE A 121 8.22 -0.77 17.44
N TRP A 122 8.56 -1.82 18.18
CA TRP A 122 8.72 -3.16 17.63
C TRP A 122 7.45 -3.62 16.91
N THR A 123 6.30 -3.52 17.58
CA THR A 123 5.01 -3.94 16.99
C THR A 123 4.65 -3.12 15.76
N VAL A 124 4.75 -1.78 15.82
CA VAL A 124 4.41 -0.91 14.68
C VAL A 124 5.34 -1.14 13.48
N VAL A 125 6.61 -1.41 13.72
CA VAL A 125 7.55 -1.78 12.64
C VAL A 125 7.17 -3.12 12.02
N LEU A 126 6.83 -4.14 12.84
CA LEU A 126 6.38 -5.43 12.32
C LEU A 126 5.05 -5.31 11.56
N GLU A 127 4.09 -4.47 12.02
CA GLU A 127 2.87 -4.16 11.26
C GLU A 127 3.18 -3.53 9.90
N THR A 128 4.18 -2.66 9.83
CA THR A 128 4.58 -2.01 8.58
C THR A 128 5.11 -3.03 7.57
N VAL A 129 5.97 -3.93 8.01
CA VAL A 129 6.48 -5.03 7.18
C VAL A 129 5.36 -5.99 6.81
N ALA A 130 4.47 -6.29 7.76
CA ALA A 130 3.30 -7.14 7.54
C ALA A 130 2.36 -6.57 6.46
N ALA A 131 2.11 -5.25 6.48
CA ALA A 131 1.29 -4.58 5.47
C ALA A 131 1.93 -4.65 4.08
N ASN A 132 3.23 -4.39 3.97
CA ASN A 132 3.94 -4.45 2.69
C ASN A 132 3.98 -5.87 2.12
N LEU A 133 4.36 -6.87 2.92
CA LEU A 133 4.52 -8.25 2.44
C LEU A 133 3.20 -9.02 2.35
N GLY A 134 2.19 -8.66 3.15
CA GLY A 134 0.85 -9.23 3.02
C GLY A 134 0.16 -8.74 1.74
N SER A 135 0.21 -7.45 1.48
CA SER A 135 -0.46 -6.83 0.34
C SER A 135 0.01 -7.34 -1.03
N MET A 136 1.23 -7.85 -1.13
CA MET A 136 1.79 -8.29 -2.41
C MET A 136 1.07 -9.49 -3.02
N VAL A 137 0.38 -10.31 -2.22
CA VAL A 137 -0.22 -11.58 -2.67
C VAL A 137 -1.44 -11.38 -3.56
N THR A 138 -2.11 -10.23 -3.44
CA THR A 138 -3.35 -9.97 -4.16
C THR A 138 -3.22 -8.76 -5.10
N PRO A 139 -3.99 -8.75 -6.20
CA PRO A 139 -4.00 -7.60 -7.12
C PRO A 139 -4.46 -6.29 -6.48
N ILE A 140 -5.27 -6.36 -5.41
CA ILE A 140 -5.87 -5.19 -4.75
C ILE A 140 -5.11 -4.74 -3.50
N GLY A 141 -4.12 -5.51 -3.05
CA GLY A 141 -3.42 -5.24 -1.81
C GLY A 141 -2.55 -3.98 -1.86
N ASN A 142 -2.10 -3.59 -3.05
CA ASN A 142 -1.35 -2.35 -3.25
C ASN A 142 -1.57 -1.77 -4.66
N PRO A 143 -1.32 -0.46 -4.87
CA PRO A 143 -1.58 0.20 -6.15
C PRO A 143 -0.75 -0.32 -7.32
N GLN A 144 0.50 -0.73 -7.11
CA GLN A 144 1.36 -1.25 -8.17
C GLN A 144 0.86 -2.61 -8.70
N ASN A 145 0.39 -3.49 -7.82
CA ASN A 145 -0.20 -4.77 -8.23
C ASN A 145 -1.50 -4.55 -8.99
N LEU A 146 -2.32 -3.62 -8.51
CA LEU A 146 -3.56 -3.28 -9.20
C LEU A 146 -3.27 -2.78 -10.63
N TYR A 147 -2.25 -1.94 -10.82
CA TYR A 147 -1.83 -1.49 -12.13
C TYR A 147 -1.36 -2.65 -13.03
N LEU A 148 -0.49 -3.54 -12.53
CA LEU A 148 -0.03 -4.70 -13.30
C LEU A 148 -1.18 -5.65 -13.65
N TYR A 149 -2.17 -5.75 -12.80
CA TYR A 149 -3.37 -6.55 -13.03
C TYR A 149 -4.30 -5.91 -14.07
N THR A 150 -4.65 -4.62 -13.92
CA THR A 150 -5.57 -3.90 -14.80
C THR A 150 -5.01 -3.71 -16.19
N SER A 151 -3.70 -3.51 -16.32
CA SER A 151 -2.98 -3.46 -17.60
C SER A 151 -2.86 -4.82 -18.31
N GLY A 152 -3.37 -5.89 -17.70
CA GLY A 152 -3.38 -7.23 -18.29
C GLY A 152 -2.02 -7.94 -18.29
N ARG A 153 -1.03 -7.41 -17.57
CA ARG A 153 0.32 -7.98 -17.51
C ARG A 153 0.40 -9.23 -16.64
N LEU A 154 -0.38 -9.26 -15.55
CA LEU A 154 -0.47 -10.38 -14.62
C LEU A 154 -1.93 -10.71 -14.32
N THR A 155 -2.20 -11.99 -14.10
CA THR A 155 -3.49 -12.47 -13.59
C THR A 155 -3.48 -12.55 -12.07
N ALA A 156 -4.66 -12.66 -11.43
CA ALA A 156 -4.74 -12.87 -9.98
C ALA A 156 -4.03 -14.16 -9.53
N LEU A 157 -4.04 -15.19 -10.37
CA LEU A 157 -3.34 -16.45 -10.10
C LEU A 157 -1.81 -16.27 -10.18
N ASP A 158 -1.31 -15.43 -11.10
CA ASP A 158 0.12 -15.11 -11.16
C ASP A 158 0.61 -14.46 -9.87
N PHE A 159 -0.15 -13.50 -9.30
CA PHE A 159 0.21 -12.90 -8.00
C PHE A 159 0.25 -13.95 -6.91
N LEU A 160 -0.79 -14.78 -6.81
CA LEU A 160 -0.86 -15.82 -5.79
C LEU A 160 0.29 -16.82 -5.91
N THR A 161 0.53 -17.39 -7.10
CA THR A 161 1.55 -18.42 -7.29
C THR A 161 2.98 -17.89 -7.16
N LEU A 162 3.22 -16.66 -7.62
CA LEU A 162 4.52 -16.01 -7.53
C LEU A 162 4.85 -15.60 -6.09
N LEU A 163 3.92 -14.90 -5.42
CA LEU A 163 4.21 -14.14 -4.21
C LEU A 163 3.76 -14.84 -2.91
N ALA A 164 2.83 -15.80 -2.96
CA ALA A 164 2.40 -16.53 -1.76
C ALA A 164 3.55 -17.24 -1.00
N PRO A 165 4.55 -17.84 -1.64
CA PRO A 165 5.67 -18.44 -0.93
C PRO A 165 6.49 -17.43 -0.13
N TYR A 166 6.71 -16.22 -0.70
CA TYR A 166 7.39 -15.12 0.00
C TYR A 166 6.55 -14.63 1.18
N ALA A 167 5.24 -14.47 0.96
CA ALA A 167 4.30 -14.06 2.01
C ALA A 167 4.22 -15.08 3.15
N ALA A 168 4.26 -16.37 2.86
CA ALA A 168 4.26 -17.42 3.87
C ALA A 168 5.52 -17.38 4.73
N VAL A 169 6.70 -17.25 4.11
CA VAL A 169 7.98 -17.10 4.83
C VAL A 169 7.98 -15.80 5.64
N ALA A 170 7.47 -14.70 5.06
CA ALA A 170 7.35 -13.43 5.76
C ALA A 170 6.46 -13.53 7.00
N LEU A 171 5.27 -14.14 6.87
CA LEU A 171 4.37 -14.33 8.00
C LEU A 171 4.99 -15.18 9.10
N ALA A 172 5.65 -16.28 8.74
CA ALA A 172 6.34 -17.12 9.70
C ALA A 172 7.45 -16.36 10.47
N LEU A 173 8.25 -15.57 9.75
CA LEU A 173 9.29 -14.73 10.35
C LEU A 173 8.70 -13.61 11.22
N LEU A 174 7.62 -12.95 10.77
CA LEU A 174 6.91 -11.95 11.56
C LEU A 174 6.40 -12.53 12.88
N MET A 175 5.77 -13.71 12.83
CA MET A 175 5.28 -14.41 14.04
C MET A 175 6.43 -14.80 14.95
N ALA A 176 7.55 -15.30 14.41
CA ALA A 176 8.76 -15.60 15.20
C ALA A 176 9.32 -14.34 15.89
N LEU A 177 9.38 -13.20 15.20
CA LEU A 177 9.84 -11.94 15.78
C LEU A 177 8.88 -11.39 16.86
N CYS A 178 7.59 -11.65 16.78
CA CYS A 178 6.65 -11.34 17.87
C CYS A 178 6.98 -12.15 19.15
N LEU A 179 7.57 -13.34 19.03
CA LEU A 179 7.96 -14.12 20.20
C LEU A 179 9.11 -13.49 21.02
N LEU A 180 9.84 -12.54 20.46
CA LEU A 180 10.89 -11.79 21.16
C LEU A 180 10.34 -10.78 22.19
N LEU A 181 9.05 -10.45 22.10
CA LEU A 181 8.40 -9.58 23.07
C LEU A 181 8.14 -10.29 24.42
N PRO A 182 8.16 -9.56 25.53
CA PRO A 182 7.88 -10.14 26.85
C PRO A 182 6.44 -10.66 26.97
N ARG A 183 6.22 -11.65 27.84
CA ARG A 183 4.89 -12.21 28.17
C ARG A 183 4.19 -11.41 29.29
N GLU A 184 4.36 -10.12 29.31
CA GLU A 184 3.68 -9.26 30.27
C GLU A 184 2.17 -9.25 30.05
N ARG A 185 1.38 -9.21 31.12
CA ARG A 185 -0.07 -9.06 31.03
C ARG A 185 -0.41 -7.63 30.67
N VAL A 186 -1.33 -7.47 29.72
CA VAL A 186 -1.85 -6.17 29.27
C VAL A 186 -3.36 -6.15 29.49
N ALA A 187 -3.84 -5.13 30.19
CA ALA A 187 -5.28 -4.85 30.25
C ALA A 187 -5.69 -4.12 28.97
N VAL A 188 -6.45 -4.80 28.11
CA VAL A 188 -6.98 -4.22 26.88
C VAL A 188 -8.32 -3.59 27.17
N ASP A 189 -8.39 -2.25 27.15
CA ASP A 189 -9.66 -1.53 27.21
C ASP A 189 -10.35 -1.59 25.82
N THR A 190 -11.44 -2.36 25.78
CA THR A 190 -12.23 -2.58 24.56
C THR A 190 -13.63 -1.94 24.66
N SER A 191 -13.85 -1.01 25.59
CA SER A 191 -15.16 -0.50 25.96
C SER A 191 -15.87 0.34 24.91
N ALA A 192 -15.16 0.93 23.95
CA ALA A 192 -15.77 1.75 22.90
C ALA A 192 -16.48 0.90 21.84
N ARG A 193 -17.80 0.81 21.91
CA ARG A 193 -18.68 0.22 20.88
C ARG A 193 -19.20 1.33 19.97
N ALA A 194 -18.81 1.35 18.71
CA ALA A 194 -19.58 2.01 17.67
C ALA A 194 -20.54 0.97 17.06
N PRO A 195 -21.87 1.16 17.10
CA PRO A 195 -22.79 0.27 16.41
C PRO A 195 -22.57 0.40 14.89
N LEU A 196 -22.35 -0.74 14.24
CA LEU A 196 -22.30 -0.80 12.78
C LEU A 196 -23.69 -0.47 12.22
N ALA A 197 -23.82 0.59 11.43
CA ALA A 197 -25.07 0.94 10.79
C ALA A 197 -25.38 -0.11 9.70
N GLY A 198 -26.42 -0.94 9.91
CA GLY A 198 -26.76 -2.07 9.04
C GLY A 198 -26.90 -1.68 7.57
N LYS A 199 -27.54 -0.52 7.27
CA LYS A 199 -27.69 0.00 5.90
C LYS A 199 -26.34 0.26 5.20
N MET A 200 -25.37 0.79 5.93
CA MET A 200 -24.02 1.05 5.37
C MET A 200 -23.26 -0.25 5.13
N LEU A 201 -23.42 -1.23 6.03
CA LEU A 201 -22.82 -2.56 5.84
C LEU A 201 -23.36 -3.25 4.58
N THR A 202 -24.67 -3.15 4.32
CA THR A 202 -25.28 -3.69 3.10
C THR A 202 -24.77 -2.95 1.86
N LEU A 203 -24.68 -1.61 1.89
CA LEU A 203 -24.16 -0.83 0.76
C LEU A 203 -22.73 -1.26 0.41
N TYR A 204 -21.80 -1.17 1.38
CA TYR A 204 -20.39 -1.44 1.12
C TYR A 204 -20.13 -2.94 0.88
N GLY A 205 -20.94 -3.83 1.44
CA GLY A 205 -20.93 -5.25 1.10
C GLY A 205 -21.33 -5.51 -0.35
N ALA A 206 -22.40 -4.88 -0.84
CA ALA A 206 -22.83 -4.97 -2.23
C ALA A 206 -21.79 -4.37 -3.19
N LEU A 207 -21.23 -3.19 -2.86
CA LEU A 207 -20.18 -2.56 -3.67
C LEU A 207 -18.89 -3.42 -3.69
N SER A 208 -18.56 -4.10 -2.59
CA SER A 208 -17.44 -5.05 -2.55
C SER A 208 -17.70 -6.27 -3.45
N ALA A 209 -18.92 -6.78 -3.48
CA ALA A 209 -19.27 -7.86 -4.40
C ALA A 209 -19.14 -7.42 -5.87
N LEU A 210 -19.57 -6.21 -6.22
CA LEU A 210 -19.34 -5.64 -7.55
C LEU A 210 -17.85 -5.44 -7.86
N ALA A 211 -17.07 -5.04 -6.87
CA ALA A 211 -15.61 -4.93 -7.03
C ALA A 211 -14.95 -6.29 -7.31
N LEU A 212 -15.40 -7.35 -6.65
CA LEU A 212 -14.93 -8.73 -6.94
C LEU A 212 -15.28 -9.14 -8.36
N LEU A 213 -16.49 -8.81 -8.86
CA LEU A 213 -16.85 -9.05 -10.26
C LEU A 213 -16.00 -8.24 -11.24
N ALA A 214 -15.63 -7.00 -10.90
CA ALA A 214 -14.72 -6.21 -11.71
C ALA A 214 -13.29 -6.77 -11.70
N ILE A 215 -12.80 -7.25 -10.56
CA ILE A 215 -11.52 -7.97 -10.46
C ILE A 215 -11.59 -9.28 -11.27
N ALA A 216 -12.70 -10.01 -11.27
CA ALA A 216 -12.89 -11.17 -12.12
C ALA A 216 -13.07 -10.85 -13.62
N LYS A 217 -12.97 -9.57 -14.01
CA LYS A 217 -13.16 -9.05 -15.39
C LYS A 217 -14.55 -9.32 -15.97
N VAL A 218 -15.55 -9.61 -15.11
CA VAL A 218 -16.97 -9.76 -15.48
C VAL A 218 -17.63 -8.40 -15.61
N LEU A 219 -17.29 -7.46 -14.72
CA LEU A 219 -17.81 -6.10 -14.72
C LEU A 219 -16.72 -5.11 -15.18
N PRO A 220 -16.99 -4.21 -16.13
CA PRO A 220 -16.01 -3.22 -16.55
C PRO A 220 -15.77 -2.16 -15.45
N ALA A 221 -14.54 -1.63 -15.35
CA ALA A 221 -14.13 -0.68 -14.30
C ALA A 221 -15.01 0.58 -14.24
N TRP A 222 -15.47 1.09 -15.40
CA TRP A 222 -16.35 2.26 -15.46
C TRP A 222 -17.72 1.99 -14.82
N ALA A 223 -18.26 0.77 -14.97
CA ALA A 223 -19.55 0.41 -14.38
C ALA A 223 -19.43 0.27 -12.85
N LEU A 224 -18.33 -0.30 -12.36
CA LEU A 224 -18.01 -0.31 -10.93
C LEU A 224 -17.91 1.11 -10.39
N ALA A 225 -17.14 1.99 -11.05
CA ALA A 225 -16.94 3.37 -10.61
C ALA A 225 -18.26 4.15 -10.59
N ALA A 226 -19.13 3.97 -11.58
CA ALA A 226 -20.47 4.56 -11.62
C ALA A 226 -21.34 4.05 -10.44
N ALA A 227 -21.38 2.75 -10.19
CA ALA A 227 -22.12 2.15 -9.08
C ALA A 227 -21.63 2.67 -7.72
N VAL A 228 -20.30 2.75 -7.53
CA VAL A 228 -19.68 3.28 -6.31
C VAL A 228 -20.01 4.75 -6.13
N LEU A 229 -19.87 5.56 -7.18
CA LEU A 229 -20.17 7.00 -7.13
C LEU A 229 -21.65 7.25 -6.83
N LEU A 230 -22.56 6.60 -7.54
CA LEU A 230 -24.00 6.78 -7.36
C LEU A 230 -24.46 6.26 -5.99
N GLY A 231 -24.01 5.08 -5.57
CA GLY A 231 -24.34 4.50 -4.27
C GLY A 231 -23.87 5.37 -3.10
N THR A 232 -22.64 5.86 -3.18
CA THR A 232 -22.08 6.73 -2.12
C THR A 232 -22.70 8.13 -2.15
N LEU A 233 -22.98 8.72 -3.31
CA LEU A 233 -23.68 10.00 -3.42
C LEU A 233 -25.11 9.93 -2.86
N ALA A 234 -25.79 8.82 -3.06
CA ALA A 234 -27.16 8.63 -2.57
C ALA A 234 -27.22 8.39 -1.06
N LEU A 235 -26.33 7.55 -0.52
CA LEU A 235 -26.46 7.01 0.84
C LEU A 235 -25.35 7.48 1.80
N ASP A 236 -24.16 7.84 1.32
CA ASP A 236 -23.01 8.21 2.16
C ASP A 236 -22.06 9.22 1.51
N ARG A 237 -22.54 10.41 1.20
CA ARG A 237 -21.77 11.48 0.54
C ARG A 237 -20.47 11.84 1.26
N GLY A 238 -20.40 11.62 2.56
CA GLY A 238 -19.21 11.93 3.37
C GLY A 238 -18.02 11.05 3.05
N THR A 239 -18.23 9.85 2.54
CA THR A 239 -17.14 8.91 2.20
C THR A 239 -16.35 9.38 0.98
N ILE A 240 -17.00 10.01 -0.01
CA ILE A 240 -16.33 10.54 -1.21
C ILE A 240 -15.23 11.54 -0.83
N ARG A 241 -15.43 12.33 0.24
CA ARG A 241 -14.43 13.30 0.73
C ARG A 241 -13.23 12.65 1.41
N GLN A 242 -13.31 11.36 1.74
CA GLN A 242 -12.25 10.61 2.41
C GLN A 242 -11.39 9.80 1.42
N VAL A 243 -11.74 9.82 0.14
CA VAL A 243 -10.93 9.21 -0.92
C VAL A 243 -9.61 9.96 -1.04
N ASP A 244 -8.51 9.22 -1.20
CA ASP A 244 -7.18 9.83 -1.41
C ASP A 244 -7.02 10.31 -2.86
N TYR A 245 -7.56 11.49 -3.14
CA TYR A 245 -7.39 12.15 -4.44
C TYR A 245 -5.94 12.54 -4.73
N THR A 246 -5.11 12.66 -3.70
CA THR A 246 -3.68 12.93 -3.85
C THR A 246 -2.99 11.77 -4.54
N LEU A 247 -3.32 10.54 -4.14
CA LEU A 247 -2.81 9.33 -4.78
C LEU A 247 -3.26 9.24 -6.25
N LEU A 248 -4.55 9.49 -6.55
CA LEU A 248 -5.05 9.49 -7.92
C LEU A 248 -4.35 10.54 -8.80
N ALA A 249 -4.19 11.76 -8.30
CA ALA A 249 -3.45 12.82 -9.00
C ALA A 249 -1.98 12.44 -9.22
N THR A 250 -1.36 11.78 -8.26
CA THR A 250 0.01 11.25 -8.37
C THR A 250 0.13 10.24 -9.51
N PHE A 251 -0.83 9.32 -9.64
CA PHE A 251 -0.87 8.37 -10.75
C PHE A 251 -0.99 9.08 -12.11
N VAL A 252 -1.88 10.08 -12.22
CA VAL A 252 -2.01 10.88 -13.46
C VAL A 252 -0.68 11.54 -13.82
N CYS A 253 0.00 12.17 -12.85
CA CYS A 253 1.31 12.79 -13.07
C CYS A 253 2.35 11.74 -13.54
N PHE A 254 2.37 10.55 -12.94
CA PHE A 254 3.29 9.50 -13.35
C PHE A 254 2.96 8.95 -14.73
N PHE A 255 1.69 8.78 -15.10
CA PHE A 255 1.32 8.37 -16.46
C PHE A 255 1.81 9.37 -17.51
N VAL A 256 1.65 10.68 -17.24
CA VAL A 256 2.18 11.75 -18.11
C VAL A 256 3.70 11.68 -18.21
N PHE A 257 4.37 11.54 -17.08
CA PHE A 257 5.84 11.40 -17.03
C PHE A 257 6.33 10.18 -17.85
N VAL A 258 5.71 9.03 -17.64
CA VAL A 258 6.06 7.77 -18.32
C VAL A 258 5.82 7.88 -19.83
N ALA A 259 4.74 8.56 -20.26
CA ALA A 259 4.48 8.80 -21.68
C ALA A 259 5.61 9.61 -22.33
N SER A 260 6.11 10.66 -21.67
CA SER A 260 7.27 11.43 -22.13
C SER A 260 8.55 10.60 -22.20
N VAL A 261 8.81 9.79 -21.15
CA VAL A 261 9.99 8.92 -21.11
C VAL A 261 9.97 7.88 -22.24
N LYS A 262 8.81 7.29 -22.51
CA LYS A 262 8.64 6.35 -23.64
C LYS A 262 8.90 6.97 -25.00
N ALA A 263 8.55 8.23 -25.17
CA ALA A 263 8.74 8.97 -26.42
C ALA A 263 10.19 9.46 -26.60
N CYS A 264 10.99 9.52 -25.53
CA CYS A 264 12.39 9.95 -25.58
C CYS A 264 13.31 8.74 -25.86
N GLU A 265 13.70 8.56 -27.11
CA GLU A 265 14.47 7.39 -27.60
C GLU A 265 15.72 7.05 -26.76
N PRO A 266 16.62 8.00 -26.42
CA PRO A 266 17.81 7.67 -25.63
C PRO A 266 17.49 7.13 -24.24
N VAL A 267 16.48 7.70 -23.57
CA VAL A 267 16.05 7.27 -22.23
C VAL A 267 15.37 5.92 -22.30
N ARG A 268 14.53 5.73 -23.30
CA ARG A 268 13.84 4.46 -23.56
C ARG A 268 14.85 3.34 -23.76
N ALA A 269 15.81 3.49 -24.70
CA ALA A 269 16.81 2.47 -25.00
C ALA A 269 17.70 2.13 -23.79
N TRP A 270 18.03 3.13 -22.97
CA TRP A 270 18.78 2.92 -21.75
C TRP A 270 17.96 2.10 -20.72
N LEU A 271 16.68 2.43 -20.51
CA LEU A 271 15.80 1.69 -19.59
C LEU A 271 15.55 0.27 -20.08
N GLU A 272 15.30 0.06 -21.38
CA GLU A 272 15.14 -1.26 -21.98
C GLU A 272 16.41 -2.12 -21.77
N THR A 273 17.59 -1.54 -21.95
CA THR A 273 18.87 -2.24 -21.72
C THR A 273 19.04 -2.63 -20.24
N MET A 274 18.71 -1.74 -19.30
CA MET A 274 18.77 -2.03 -17.87
C MET A 274 17.78 -3.13 -17.48
N MET A 275 16.55 -3.01 -17.96
CA MET A 275 15.48 -3.97 -17.68
C MET A 275 15.71 -5.34 -18.33
N ALA A 276 16.36 -5.40 -19.48
CA ALA A 276 16.74 -6.66 -20.13
C ALA A 276 17.78 -7.46 -19.31
N ARG A 277 18.62 -6.77 -18.52
CA ARG A 277 19.65 -7.45 -17.68
C ARG A 277 19.05 -8.09 -16.42
N SER A 278 18.26 -7.35 -15.66
CA SER A 278 17.65 -7.83 -14.42
C SER A 278 16.45 -6.97 -14.02
N PRO A 279 15.23 -7.28 -14.51
CA PRO A 279 14.04 -6.51 -14.19
C PRO A 279 13.79 -6.41 -12.69
N MET A 280 13.97 -7.53 -11.96
CA MET A 280 13.78 -7.58 -10.51
C MET A 280 14.75 -6.66 -9.77
N ALA A 281 16.04 -6.72 -10.06
CA ALA A 281 17.04 -5.90 -9.36
C ALA A 281 16.88 -4.41 -9.64
N VAL A 282 16.64 -4.06 -10.92
CA VAL A 282 16.38 -2.66 -11.32
C VAL A 282 15.14 -2.13 -10.61
N ALA A 283 14.05 -2.89 -10.60
CA ALA A 283 12.80 -2.51 -9.94
C ALA A 283 12.98 -2.32 -8.42
N LEU A 284 13.67 -3.25 -7.76
CA LEU A 284 13.98 -3.19 -6.34
C LEU A 284 14.80 -1.95 -5.99
N LEU A 285 15.89 -1.69 -6.72
CA LEU A 285 16.78 -0.55 -6.48
C LEU A 285 16.08 0.78 -6.77
N THR A 286 15.32 0.86 -7.86
CA THR A 286 14.53 2.05 -8.22
C THR A 286 13.51 2.38 -7.13
N SER A 287 12.88 1.35 -6.55
CA SER A 287 11.93 1.50 -5.43
C SER A 287 12.55 2.17 -4.21
N GLN A 288 13.85 1.96 -3.95
CA GLN A 288 14.53 2.60 -2.82
C GLN A 288 14.65 4.12 -2.96
N VAL A 289 14.58 4.64 -4.19
CA VAL A 289 14.78 6.05 -4.52
C VAL A 289 13.45 6.78 -4.73
N ILE A 290 12.54 6.19 -5.52
CA ILE A 290 11.29 6.86 -5.94
C ILE A 290 10.02 6.20 -5.40
N SER A 291 10.14 5.19 -4.51
CA SER A 291 9.05 4.34 -4.03
C SER A 291 8.59 3.29 -5.04
N ASN A 292 8.04 2.19 -4.53
CA ASN A 292 7.66 1.00 -5.30
C ASN A 292 6.55 1.27 -6.36
N VAL A 293 5.55 2.10 -6.03
CA VAL A 293 4.46 2.42 -6.97
C VAL A 293 4.97 3.21 -8.18
N PRO A 294 5.68 4.34 -8.01
CA PRO A 294 6.30 5.05 -9.14
C PRO A 294 7.29 4.19 -9.91
N ALA A 295 8.09 3.37 -9.23
CA ALA A 295 9.03 2.47 -9.88
C ALA A 295 8.32 1.47 -10.80
N CYS A 296 7.21 0.88 -10.34
CA CYS A 296 6.39 -0.02 -11.15
C CYS A 296 5.85 0.68 -12.41
N LEU A 297 5.23 1.85 -12.25
CA LEU A 297 4.67 2.62 -13.36
C LEU A 297 5.74 3.01 -14.39
N LEU A 298 6.90 3.47 -13.90
CA LEU A 298 8.02 3.88 -14.76
C LEU A 298 8.59 2.70 -15.53
N LEU A 299 8.86 1.57 -14.87
CA LEU A 299 9.62 0.46 -15.43
C LEU A 299 8.77 -0.53 -16.23
N SER A 300 7.48 -0.61 -15.93
CA SER A 300 6.56 -1.55 -16.56
C SER A 300 6.57 -1.53 -18.09
N PRO A 301 6.65 -0.39 -18.82
CA PRO A 301 6.67 -0.39 -20.27
C PRO A 301 7.95 -0.95 -20.89
N PHE A 302 9.04 -1.06 -20.13
CA PHE A 302 10.39 -1.38 -20.63
C PHE A 302 10.81 -2.83 -20.36
N THR A 303 9.89 -3.69 -19.92
CA THR A 303 10.13 -5.12 -19.73
C THR A 303 8.95 -5.96 -20.18
N GLN A 304 9.22 -7.15 -20.67
CA GLN A 304 8.20 -8.19 -20.90
C GLN A 304 8.04 -9.11 -19.68
N ASP A 305 9.04 -9.17 -18.81
CA ASP A 305 8.98 -9.97 -17.58
C ASP A 305 8.24 -9.23 -16.46
N ALA A 306 6.91 -9.28 -16.53
CA ALA A 306 6.05 -8.68 -15.52
C ALA A 306 6.17 -9.38 -14.15
N LYS A 307 6.56 -10.68 -14.11
CA LYS A 307 6.73 -11.42 -12.85
C LYS A 307 7.96 -10.95 -12.09
N ALA A 308 9.09 -10.81 -12.77
CA ALA A 308 10.29 -10.27 -12.16
C ALA A 308 10.12 -8.79 -11.75
N LEU A 309 9.40 -7.99 -12.55
CA LEU A 309 9.05 -6.62 -12.18
C LEU A 309 8.19 -6.59 -10.91
N ALA A 310 7.11 -7.37 -10.84
CA ALA A 310 6.23 -7.43 -9.69
C ALA A 310 6.99 -7.83 -8.42
N LEU A 311 7.78 -8.91 -8.49
CA LEU A 311 8.61 -9.35 -7.38
C LEU A 311 9.59 -8.25 -6.95
N GLY A 312 10.23 -7.58 -7.92
CA GLY A 312 11.19 -6.50 -7.65
C GLY A 312 10.58 -5.29 -6.97
N VAL A 313 9.40 -4.81 -7.40
CA VAL A 313 8.74 -3.65 -6.79
C VAL A 313 8.09 -3.98 -5.45
N ASP A 314 7.58 -5.20 -5.28
CA ASP A 314 6.96 -5.61 -4.01
C ASP A 314 8.01 -5.84 -2.92
N LEU A 315 9.11 -6.54 -3.22
CA LEU A 315 10.25 -6.64 -2.31
C LEU A 315 10.96 -5.29 -2.14
N GLY A 316 10.96 -4.47 -3.19
CA GLY A 316 11.47 -3.11 -3.18
C GLY A 316 10.71 -2.16 -2.25
N GLY A 317 9.50 -2.50 -1.80
CA GLY A 317 8.80 -1.79 -0.74
C GLY A 317 9.42 -1.95 0.66
N LEU A 318 10.32 -2.93 0.82
CA LEU A 318 11.19 -3.08 1.98
C LEU A 318 12.45 -2.22 1.82
N GLY A 319 13.17 -1.94 2.90
CA GLY A 319 14.43 -1.20 2.88
C GLY A 319 14.28 0.21 3.43
N THR A 320 14.34 1.25 2.60
CA THR A 320 14.25 2.63 3.05
C THR A 320 12.83 3.06 3.41
N LEU A 321 12.66 4.11 4.22
CA LEU A 321 11.34 4.68 4.51
C LEU A 321 10.64 5.22 3.26
N ILE A 322 11.41 5.63 2.24
CA ILE A 322 10.89 6.17 0.98
C ILE A 322 10.42 5.05 0.05
N ALA A 323 10.95 3.84 0.22
CA ALA A 323 10.67 2.70 -0.63
C ALA A 323 9.18 2.32 -0.70
N SER A 324 8.40 2.64 0.34
CA SER A 324 6.96 2.44 0.37
C SER A 324 6.25 3.61 1.07
N LEU A 325 5.15 4.09 0.49
CA LEU A 325 4.27 5.07 1.13
C LEU A 325 3.72 4.55 2.46
N ALA A 326 3.40 3.26 2.54
CA ALA A 326 2.95 2.59 3.76
C ALA A 326 3.97 2.76 4.90
N SER A 327 5.26 2.66 4.62
CA SER A 327 6.33 2.87 5.59
C SER A 327 6.37 4.32 6.10
N LEU A 328 6.18 5.31 5.22
CA LEU A 328 6.09 6.71 5.60
C LEU A 328 4.84 7.02 6.44
N ILE A 329 3.69 6.42 6.11
CA ILE A 329 2.44 6.55 6.87
C ILE A 329 2.65 6.05 8.30
N SER A 330 3.17 4.84 8.45
CA SER A 330 3.44 4.22 9.75
C SER A 330 4.41 5.06 10.59
N PHE A 331 5.50 5.54 9.99
CA PHE A 331 6.45 6.42 10.66
C PHE A 331 5.82 7.76 11.12
N ARG A 332 4.97 8.36 10.28
CA ARG A 332 4.25 9.61 10.61
C ARG A 332 3.25 9.39 11.74
N LEU A 333 2.48 8.31 11.71
CA LEU A 333 1.51 7.97 12.74
C LEU A 333 2.18 7.74 14.10
N TYR A 334 3.25 6.94 14.13
CA TYR A 334 4.04 6.74 15.35
C TYR A 334 4.67 8.06 15.82
N GLY A 335 5.25 8.82 14.90
CA GLY A 335 5.97 10.06 15.21
C GLY A 335 5.09 11.23 15.65
N ALA A 336 3.75 11.13 15.50
CA ALA A 336 2.78 12.11 16.00
C ALA A 336 2.38 11.84 17.46
N GLY A 337 2.73 10.68 18.04
CA GLY A 337 2.46 10.33 19.42
C GLY A 337 3.35 11.07 20.42
N GLU A 338 2.81 11.30 21.64
CA GLU A 338 3.58 11.89 22.72
C GLU A 338 4.75 10.97 23.13
N GLY A 339 5.95 11.56 23.29
CA GLY A 339 7.15 10.82 23.67
C GLY A 339 7.73 9.91 22.57
N ALA A 340 7.35 10.12 21.30
CA ALA A 340 7.80 9.31 20.18
C ALA A 340 9.33 9.37 20.01
N GLN A 341 9.97 8.22 20.04
CA GLN A 341 11.42 8.03 19.85
C GLN A 341 11.74 7.78 18.36
N LYS A 342 11.63 8.82 17.51
CA LYS A 342 11.76 8.70 16.03
C LYS A 342 13.09 8.09 15.60
N GLY A 343 14.21 8.43 16.23
CA GLY A 343 15.52 7.86 15.91
C GLY A 343 15.59 6.37 16.20
N ARG A 344 15.01 5.93 17.34
CA ARG A 344 14.93 4.51 17.68
C ARG A 344 14.00 3.74 16.77
N TYR A 345 12.85 4.35 16.41
CA TYR A 345 11.95 3.76 15.42
C TYR A 345 12.70 3.54 14.09
N PHE A 346 13.42 4.55 13.61
CA PHE A 346 14.17 4.48 12.35
C PHE A 346 15.22 3.36 12.39
N ALA A 347 15.97 3.23 13.49
CA ALA A 347 16.98 2.18 13.64
C ALA A 347 16.35 0.78 13.63
N VAL A 348 15.25 0.57 14.39
CA VAL A 348 14.51 -0.70 14.41
C VAL A 348 13.89 -1.01 13.06
N PHE A 349 13.27 0.00 12.42
CA PHE A 349 12.69 -0.11 11.10
C PHE A 349 13.73 -0.56 10.07
N THR A 350 14.89 0.11 10.02
CA THR A 350 15.95 -0.23 9.08
C THR A 350 16.48 -1.65 9.33
N GLY A 351 16.76 -2.02 10.58
CA GLY A 351 17.26 -3.36 10.92
C GLY A 351 16.28 -4.47 10.53
N VAL A 352 14.98 -4.28 10.82
CA VAL A 352 13.95 -5.27 10.49
C VAL A 352 13.75 -5.36 8.97
N ASN A 353 13.68 -4.22 8.26
CA ASN A 353 13.50 -4.22 6.81
C ASN A 353 14.70 -4.84 6.08
N VAL A 354 15.93 -4.57 6.52
CA VAL A 354 17.14 -5.20 5.95
C VAL A 354 17.13 -6.72 6.18
N LEU A 355 16.73 -7.17 7.38
CA LEU A 355 16.58 -8.60 7.67
C LEU A 355 15.58 -9.26 6.72
N PHE A 356 14.37 -8.69 6.58
CA PHE A 356 13.35 -9.23 5.68
C PHE A 356 13.80 -9.20 4.23
N LEU A 357 14.38 -8.10 3.77
CA LEU A 357 14.90 -7.98 2.42
C LEU A 357 15.96 -9.06 2.12
N ALA A 358 16.91 -9.28 3.04
CA ALA A 358 17.93 -10.32 2.89
C ALA A 358 17.30 -11.72 2.80
N VAL A 359 16.34 -12.05 3.68
CA VAL A 359 15.64 -13.34 3.66
C VAL A 359 14.85 -13.51 2.35
N MET A 360 14.14 -12.47 1.90
CA MET A 360 13.35 -12.53 0.66
C MET A 360 14.24 -12.65 -0.58
N LEU A 361 15.36 -11.95 -0.63
CA LEU A 361 16.34 -12.09 -1.71
C LEU A 361 17.01 -13.48 -1.70
N GLY A 362 17.32 -14.01 -0.53
CA GLY A 362 17.80 -15.39 -0.40
C GLY A 362 16.79 -16.40 -0.95
N LEU A 363 15.50 -16.23 -0.61
CA LEU A 363 14.43 -17.07 -1.15
C LEU A 363 14.29 -16.92 -2.67
N ALA A 364 14.41 -15.69 -3.21
CA ALA A 364 14.37 -15.44 -4.65
C ALA A 364 15.56 -16.16 -5.36
N ALA A 365 16.76 -16.10 -4.80
CA ALA A 365 17.93 -16.77 -5.36
C ALA A 365 17.82 -18.30 -5.35
N MET A 366 17.04 -18.88 -4.42
CA MET A 366 16.81 -20.34 -4.34
C MET A 366 15.72 -20.82 -5.32
N ARG A 367 14.87 -19.91 -5.84
CA ARG A 367 13.73 -20.25 -6.72
C ARG A 367 14.00 -19.97 -8.19
N ASN A 368 15.05 -19.21 -8.49
CA ASN A 368 15.57 -19.03 -9.84
C ASN A 368 16.57 -20.13 -10.18
#